data_036b6a93fe200d63831f681aec846ea8
#
_entry.id   036b6a93fe200d63831f681aec846ea8
#
_cell.length_a   1.000
_cell.length_b   1.000
_cell.length_c   1.000
_cell.angle_alpha   90.00
_cell.angle_beta   90.00
_cell.angle_gamma   90.00
#
_symmetry.space_group_name_H-M   'P 1'
#
loop_
_entity.id
_entity.type
_entity.pdbx_description
1 polymer ?
#
loop_
_entity_poly.entity_id
_entity_poly.type
_entity_poly.pdbx_seq_one_letter_code
_entity_poly.pdbx_strand_id
1 'polypeptide(L)'
;AFSRMDLNDLREKLAQAKANGEQVMAIVATAGTTDAGAIDPLTEIAALAAEQQIWMHVDAAWGGALLLSEKYRHFLNGLELADSVTLDFHKQFFQTISCGAFLLKDARHYELMRYQAAYLNSDFDEEAGVPNLVSKSLQTTRRFDALKLWMGLEALGKKQYAEIIDNGVTLARDVAEFVAAQPHLELVMQPQLASVLFRFRPESTDMAFVALLNQRIGDVLLASGSANVGVTEADGVTCLKLTLLNPTVCLEDIKVLLASVKQTAEQLLKA
;
A
#
# COMPACT_ATOMS: atom_id res chain seq x y z
N ALA A 1 13.80 -8.67 -5.55
CA ALA A 1 13.00 -8.79 -4.33
C ALA A 1 11.53 -8.85 -4.74
N PHE A 2 10.76 -9.75 -4.15
CA PHE A 2 9.34 -9.96 -4.47
C PHE A 2 8.52 -8.67 -4.36
N SER A 3 7.63 -8.43 -5.34
CA SER A 3 6.70 -7.29 -5.38
C SER A 3 7.34 -5.90 -5.29
N ARG A 4 8.60 -5.73 -5.62
CA ARG A 4 9.29 -4.44 -5.72
C ARG A 4 9.80 -4.23 -7.13
N MET A 5 9.82 -2.99 -7.59
CA MET A 5 10.40 -2.62 -8.88
C MET A 5 11.87 -3.05 -8.96
N ASP A 6 12.22 -3.80 -9.99
CA ASP A 6 13.61 -4.16 -10.28
C ASP A 6 14.29 -3.01 -11.03
N LEU A 7 15.34 -2.47 -10.43
CA LEU A 7 16.04 -1.32 -10.99
C LEU A 7 16.81 -1.65 -12.29
N ASN A 8 17.22 -2.90 -12.46
CA ASN A 8 17.90 -3.31 -13.70
C ASN A 8 16.89 -3.41 -14.85
N ASP A 9 15.74 -4.06 -14.59
CA ASP A 9 14.64 -4.12 -15.57
C ASP A 9 14.13 -2.71 -15.90
N LEU A 10 14.01 -1.82 -14.91
CA LEU A 10 13.65 -0.41 -15.15
C LEU A 10 14.65 0.26 -16.11
N ARG A 11 15.96 0.15 -15.86
CA ARG A 11 17.00 0.73 -16.72
C ARG A 11 16.93 0.17 -18.14
N GLU A 12 16.75 -1.14 -18.28
CA GLU A 12 16.63 -1.79 -19.58
C GLU A 12 15.41 -1.29 -20.35
N LYS A 13 14.24 -1.16 -19.69
CA LYS A 13 13.02 -0.63 -20.31
C LYS A 13 13.14 0.83 -20.71
N LEU A 14 13.77 1.66 -19.89
CA LEU A 14 14.06 3.05 -20.24
C LEU A 14 15.00 3.16 -21.47
N ALA A 15 16.04 2.33 -21.52
CA ALA A 15 16.96 2.28 -22.65
C ALA A 15 16.25 1.79 -23.93
N GLN A 16 15.38 0.80 -23.82
CA GLN A 16 14.59 0.28 -24.95
C GLN A 16 13.61 1.34 -25.47
N ALA A 17 12.86 2.03 -24.60
CA ALA A 17 11.96 3.10 -24.98
C ALA A 17 12.72 4.19 -25.76
N LYS A 18 13.87 4.60 -25.24
CA LYS A 18 14.73 5.58 -25.93
C LYS A 18 15.21 5.11 -27.32
N ALA A 19 15.60 3.82 -27.43
CA ALA A 19 16.02 3.24 -28.71
C ALA A 19 14.87 3.17 -29.73
N ASN A 20 13.64 2.98 -29.26
CA ASN A 20 12.42 2.98 -30.07
C ASN A 20 11.95 4.41 -30.47
N GLY A 21 12.58 5.46 -29.95
CA GLY A 21 12.12 6.85 -30.13
C GLY A 21 10.88 7.20 -29.33
N GLU A 22 10.56 6.42 -28.30
CA GLU A 22 9.43 6.64 -27.39
C GLU A 22 9.82 7.66 -26.31
N GLN A 23 8.87 8.51 -25.94
CA GLN A 23 9.04 9.44 -24.83
C GLN A 23 8.36 8.87 -23.58
N VAL A 24 9.15 8.52 -22.57
CA VAL A 24 8.63 8.10 -21.28
C VAL A 24 8.13 9.32 -20.51
N MET A 25 6.84 9.34 -20.20
CA MET A 25 6.19 10.46 -19.51
C MET A 25 6.44 10.44 -18.00
N ALA A 26 6.32 9.27 -17.39
CA ALA A 26 6.44 9.13 -15.93
C ALA A 26 6.93 7.74 -15.52
N ILE A 27 7.57 7.68 -14.36
CA ILE A 27 7.84 6.46 -13.61
C ILE A 27 6.91 6.49 -12.38
N VAL A 28 6.11 5.43 -12.22
CA VAL A 28 5.21 5.27 -11.07
C VAL A 28 5.83 4.26 -10.11
N ALA A 29 6.32 4.73 -8.98
CA ALA A 29 6.81 3.90 -7.88
C ALA A 29 5.71 3.70 -6.83
N THR A 30 5.76 2.59 -6.10
CA THR A 30 4.76 2.26 -5.09
C THR A 30 5.39 2.24 -3.69
N ALA A 31 4.81 2.99 -2.77
CA ALA A 31 5.15 2.92 -1.36
C ALA A 31 4.06 2.14 -0.60
N GLY A 32 4.15 0.82 -0.71
CA GLY A 32 3.20 -0.12 -0.15
C GLY A 32 2.26 -0.74 -1.19
N THR A 33 2.70 -1.82 -1.83
CA THR A 33 1.85 -2.57 -2.76
C THR A 33 0.64 -3.15 -2.04
N THR A 34 -0.49 -3.26 -2.74
CA THR A 34 -1.77 -3.68 -2.15
C THR A 34 -1.69 -5.04 -1.45
N ASP A 35 -1.01 -6.00 -2.04
CA ASP A 35 -0.96 -7.35 -1.49
C ASP A 35 0.17 -7.53 -0.48
N ALA A 36 1.38 -7.20 -0.88
CA ALA A 36 2.57 -7.50 -0.11
C ALA A 36 2.96 -6.38 0.88
N GLY A 37 2.44 -5.17 0.71
CA GLY A 37 2.91 -4.00 1.45
C GLY A 37 4.36 -3.65 1.12
N ALA A 38 4.87 -4.09 -0.04
CA ALA A 38 6.25 -3.84 -0.44
C ALA A 38 6.44 -2.37 -0.85
N ILE A 39 7.59 -1.82 -0.52
CA ILE A 39 7.95 -0.44 -0.85
C ILE A 39 9.11 -0.47 -1.85
N ASP A 40 8.94 0.20 -2.97
CA ASP A 40 9.93 0.34 -4.01
C ASP A 40 11.18 1.11 -3.54
N PRO A 41 12.33 0.95 -4.20
CA PRO A 41 13.56 1.69 -3.87
C PRO A 41 13.44 3.15 -4.36
N LEU A 42 12.68 3.98 -3.59
CA LEU A 42 12.27 5.31 -4.01
C LEU A 42 13.43 6.24 -4.32
N THR A 43 14.52 6.20 -3.52
CA THR A 43 15.69 7.05 -3.72
C THR A 43 16.39 6.77 -5.05
N GLU A 44 16.56 5.49 -5.38
CA GLU A 44 17.23 5.06 -6.60
C GLU A 44 16.34 5.33 -7.83
N ILE A 45 15.02 5.14 -7.70
CA ILE A 45 14.07 5.50 -8.77
C ILE A 45 14.07 7.00 -9.01
N ALA A 46 14.09 7.81 -7.95
CA ALA A 46 14.17 9.26 -8.06
C ALA A 46 15.44 9.72 -8.78
N ALA A 47 16.57 9.07 -8.50
CA ALA A 47 17.83 9.36 -9.18
C ALA A 47 17.73 9.06 -10.70
N LEU A 48 17.16 7.93 -11.08
CA LEU A 48 16.94 7.56 -12.48
C LEU A 48 15.96 8.51 -13.18
N ALA A 49 14.87 8.87 -12.52
CA ALA A 49 13.88 9.81 -13.04
C ALA A 49 14.51 11.19 -13.29
N ALA A 50 15.31 11.69 -12.35
CA ALA A 50 16.01 12.98 -12.46
C ALA A 50 17.06 12.96 -13.60
N GLU A 51 17.85 11.89 -13.72
CA GLU A 51 18.84 11.71 -14.79
C GLU A 51 18.20 11.77 -16.18
N GLN A 52 17.02 11.15 -16.35
CA GLN A 52 16.32 11.06 -17.61
C GLN A 52 15.30 12.20 -17.82
N GLN A 53 15.16 13.11 -16.86
CA GLN A 53 14.15 14.19 -16.85
C GLN A 53 12.71 13.66 -17.00
N ILE A 54 12.41 12.56 -16.32
CA ILE A 54 11.12 11.89 -16.31
C ILE A 54 10.38 12.23 -15.02
N TRP A 55 9.07 12.46 -15.09
CA TRP A 55 8.23 12.66 -13.91
C TRP A 55 8.23 11.43 -13.00
N MET A 56 8.45 11.64 -11.70
CA MET A 56 8.29 10.57 -10.71
C MET A 56 7.00 10.76 -9.91
N HIS A 57 6.11 9.80 -10.05
CA HIS A 57 4.94 9.68 -9.17
C HIS A 57 5.16 8.57 -8.15
N VAL A 58 4.73 8.79 -6.90
CA VAL A 58 4.71 7.74 -5.89
C VAL A 58 3.28 7.49 -5.43
N ASP A 59 2.78 6.28 -5.69
CA ASP A 59 1.57 5.78 -5.06
C ASP A 59 1.89 5.34 -3.63
N ALA A 60 1.60 6.21 -2.67
CA ALA A 60 1.75 5.97 -1.24
C ALA A 60 0.39 5.78 -0.54
N ALA A 61 -0.64 5.38 -1.30
CA ALA A 61 -1.99 5.18 -0.78
C ALA A 61 -2.04 4.24 0.42
N TRP A 62 -1.22 3.18 0.41
CA TRP A 62 -1.13 2.23 1.52
C TRP A 62 -0.04 2.61 2.54
N GLY A 63 1.19 2.84 2.13
CA GLY A 63 2.33 3.04 3.02
C GLY A 63 2.52 4.46 3.52
N GLY A 64 1.81 5.45 2.98
CA GLY A 64 1.99 6.87 3.32
C GLY A 64 1.78 7.20 4.79
N ALA A 65 1.03 6.39 5.52
CA ALA A 65 0.84 6.57 6.96
C ALA A 65 2.13 6.43 7.77
N LEU A 66 3.15 5.72 7.25
CA LEU A 66 4.48 5.65 7.87
C LEU A 66 5.15 7.02 8.06
N LEU A 67 4.68 8.07 7.37
CA LEU A 67 5.14 9.45 7.61
C LEU A 67 4.93 9.90 9.06
N LEU A 68 3.96 9.31 9.77
CA LEU A 68 3.70 9.61 11.19
C LEU A 68 4.63 8.82 12.13
N SER A 69 5.19 7.69 11.68
CA SER A 69 6.06 6.82 12.47
C SER A 69 7.48 7.35 12.53
N GLU A 70 8.04 7.51 13.73
CA GLU A 70 9.47 7.78 13.87
C GLU A 70 10.31 6.52 13.67
N LYS A 71 9.74 5.35 13.98
CA LYS A 71 10.41 4.05 13.90
C LYS A 71 10.53 3.54 12.47
N TYR A 72 9.49 3.70 11.64
CA TYR A 72 9.40 3.08 10.33
C TYR A 72 9.38 4.06 9.15
N ARG A 73 9.31 5.38 9.39
CA ARG A 73 9.30 6.39 8.32
C ARG A 73 10.49 6.30 7.36
N HIS A 74 11.60 5.73 7.81
CA HIS A 74 12.79 5.53 6.99
C HIS A 74 12.56 4.64 5.76
N PHE A 75 11.51 3.80 5.77
CA PHE A 75 11.11 3.04 4.58
C PHE A 75 10.63 3.94 3.43
N LEU A 76 10.21 5.16 3.75
CA LEU A 76 9.77 6.15 2.76
C LEU A 76 10.87 7.11 2.32
N ASN A 77 12.14 6.84 2.64
CA ASN A 77 13.25 7.68 2.18
C ASN A 77 13.23 7.78 0.65
N GLY A 78 13.29 9.00 0.13
CA GLY A 78 13.14 9.29 -1.29
C GLY A 78 11.73 9.73 -1.71
N LEU A 79 10.71 9.60 -0.84
CA LEU A 79 9.36 10.08 -1.12
C LEU A 79 9.33 11.60 -1.39
N GLU A 80 10.13 12.36 -0.68
CA GLU A 80 10.29 13.81 -0.82
C GLU A 80 10.92 14.24 -2.16
N LEU A 81 11.51 13.28 -2.88
CA LEU A 81 12.10 13.51 -4.21
C LEU A 81 11.07 13.42 -5.34
N ALA A 82 9.93 12.77 -5.09
CA ALA A 82 8.87 12.59 -6.09
C ALA A 82 8.26 13.93 -6.53
N ASP A 83 7.86 14.01 -7.81
CA ASP A 83 7.14 15.17 -8.36
C ASP A 83 5.68 15.21 -7.92
N SER A 84 5.10 14.03 -7.72
CA SER A 84 3.74 13.87 -7.20
C SER A 84 3.59 12.64 -6.31
N VAL A 85 2.67 12.71 -5.34
CA VAL A 85 2.37 11.64 -4.39
C VAL A 85 0.87 11.50 -4.19
N THR A 86 0.37 10.26 -4.16
CA THR A 86 -0.98 9.93 -3.72
C THR A 86 -0.96 9.34 -2.32
N LEU A 87 -1.87 9.82 -1.45
CA LEU A 87 -2.08 9.32 -0.09
C LEU A 87 -3.54 8.98 0.13
N ASP A 88 -3.84 7.84 0.78
CA ASP A 88 -5.19 7.47 1.17
C ASP A 88 -5.36 7.53 2.69
N PHE A 89 -6.02 8.58 3.16
CA PHE A 89 -6.31 8.73 4.59
C PHE A 89 -7.36 7.73 5.09
N HIS A 90 -8.17 7.18 4.19
CA HIS A 90 -9.14 6.15 4.50
C HIS A 90 -8.56 4.71 4.55
N LYS A 91 -7.22 4.58 4.49
CA LYS A 91 -6.49 3.32 4.73
C LYS A 91 -5.82 3.35 6.11
N GLN A 92 -4.51 3.38 6.20
CA GLN A 92 -3.79 3.33 7.47
C GLN A 92 -3.85 4.62 8.33
N PHE A 93 -4.50 5.67 7.85
CA PHE A 93 -4.85 6.82 8.69
C PHE A 93 -6.25 6.67 9.34
N PHE A 94 -6.92 5.54 9.13
CA PHE A 94 -8.19 5.15 9.77
C PHE A 94 -9.36 6.12 9.57
N GLN A 95 -9.36 6.89 8.48
CA GLN A 95 -10.48 7.75 8.16
C GLN A 95 -11.56 6.98 7.40
N THR A 96 -12.82 7.43 7.52
CA THR A 96 -13.92 6.85 6.75
C THR A 96 -13.76 7.14 5.25
N ILE A 97 -14.11 6.15 4.40
CA ILE A 97 -14.10 6.27 2.94
C ILE A 97 -15.11 7.34 2.49
N SER A 98 -14.78 8.14 1.51
CA SER A 98 -13.50 8.33 0.84
C SER A 98 -12.74 9.50 1.49
N CYS A 99 -11.44 9.36 1.63
CA CYS A 99 -10.58 10.46 2.10
C CYS A 99 -9.16 10.19 1.59
N GLY A 100 -8.67 11.02 0.67
CA GLY A 100 -7.35 10.90 0.08
C GLY A 100 -6.82 12.24 -0.37
N ALA A 101 -5.53 12.30 -0.70
CA ALA A 101 -4.88 13.48 -1.21
C ALA A 101 -3.97 13.15 -2.38
N PHE A 102 -3.90 14.08 -3.31
CA PHE A 102 -2.90 14.15 -4.37
C PHE A 102 -2.02 15.38 -4.10
N LEU A 103 -0.72 15.14 -3.96
CA LEU A 103 0.26 16.17 -3.64
C LEU A 103 1.18 16.40 -4.83
N LEU A 104 1.49 17.66 -5.11
CA LEU A 104 2.49 18.07 -6.09
C LEU A 104 3.66 18.75 -5.38
N LYS A 105 4.89 18.42 -5.76
CA LYS A 105 6.10 19.05 -5.26
C LYS A 105 6.15 20.54 -5.63
N ASP A 106 5.74 20.87 -6.84
CA ASP A 106 5.63 22.23 -7.34
C ASP A 106 4.17 22.61 -7.58
N ALA A 107 3.67 23.58 -6.81
CA ALA A 107 2.29 24.03 -6.90
C ALA A 107 1.92 24.61 -8.29
N ARG A 108 2.91 25.08 -9.07
CA ARG A 108 2.68 25.60 -10.44
C ARG A 108 2.13 24.53 -11.37
N HIS A 109 2.40 23.25 -11.10
CA HIS A 109 1.89 22.16 -11.93
C HIS A 109 0.37 21.95 -11.79
N TYR A 110 -0.31 22.54 -10.79
CA TYR A 110 -1.77 22.54 -10.76
C TYR A 110 -2.39 23.29 -11.93
N GLU A 111 -1.66 24.23 -12.54
CA GLU A 111 -2.12 24.93 -13.75
C GLU A 111 -2.42 23.96 -14.91
N LEU A 112 -1.75 22.81 -14.98
CA LEU A 112 -2.00 21.77 -15.99
C LEU A 112 -3.39 21.13 -15.85
N MET A 113 -4.00 21.20 -14.66
CA MET A 113 -5.32 20.66 -14.37
C MET A 113 -6.40 21.75 -14.32
N ARG A 114 -6.01 23.03 -14.49
CA ARG A 114 -6.91 24.16 -14.36
C ARG A 114 -7.97 24.12 -15.47
N TYR A 115 -9.21 24.02 -15.07
CA TYR A 115 -10.35 24.27 -15.94
C TYR A 115 -10.99 25.60 -15.53
N GLN A 116 -10.93 26.60 -16.42
CA GLN A 116 -11.43 27.92 -16.14
C GLN A 116 -12.85 28.09 -16.69
N ALA A 117 -13.78 28.41 -15.80
CA ALA A 117 -15.12 28.82 -16.18
C ALA A 117 -15.49 30.08 -15.37
N ALA A 118 -15.87 31.13 -16.04
CA ALA A 118 -16.10 32.46 -15.45
C ALA A 118 -17.11 32.47 -14.28
N TYR A 119 -17.99 31.46 -14.21
CA TYR A 119 -18.98 31.32 -13.13
C TYR A 119 -18.50 30.48 -11.94
N LEU A 120 -17.36 29.80 -12.07
CA LEU A 120 -16.85 28.92 -11.02
C LEU A 120 -15.69 29.53 -10.23
N ASN A 121 -14.86 30.32 -10.88
CA ASN A 121 -13.72 30.97 -10.26
C ASN A 121 -13.39 32.27 -11.02
N SER A 122 -13.39 33.38 -10.33
CA SER A 122 -12.93 34.63 -10.87
C SER A 122 -11.44 34.80 -10.59
N ASP A 123 -10.70 35.36 -11.56
CA ASP A 123 -9.28 35.71 -11.35
C ASP A 123 -9.13 36.72 -10.19
N PHE A 124 -10.15 37.54 -9.95
CA PHE A 124 -10.19 38.49 -8.86
C PHE A 124 -10.12 37.83 -7.48
N ASP A 125 -10.81 36.69 -7.29
CA ASP A 125 -10.78 35.96 -6.02
C ASP A 125 -9.40 35.32 -5.77
N GLU A 126 -8.75 34.81 -6.81
CA GLU A 126 -7.40 34.26 -6.72
C GLU A 126 -6.37 35.35 -6.40
N GLU A 127 -6.45 36.52 -7.04
CA GLU A 127 -5.60 37.68 -6.76
C GLU A 127 -5.83 38.22 -5.34
N ALA A 128 -7.05 38.12 -4.82
CA ALA A 128 -7.40 38.47 -3.45
C ALA A 128 -6.95 37.43 -2.41
N GLY A 129 -6.35 36.31 -2.84
CA GLY A 129 -5.87 35.22 -1.98
C GLY A 129 -6.97 34.34 -1.41
N VAL A 130 -8.16 34.33 -2.01
CA VAL A 130 -9.26 33.43 -1.63
C VAL A 130 -8.92 32.03 -2.12
N PRO A 131 -8.86 31.00 -1.23
CA PRO A 131 -8.53 29.64 -1.62
C PRO A 131 -9.59 29.08 -2.57
N ASN A 132 -9.24 28.81 -3.82
CA ASN A 132 -10.11 28.16 -4.76
C ASN A 132 -9.60 26.74 -5.07
N LEU A 133 -10.42 25.72 -4.76
CA LEU A 133 -10.07 24.32 -4.96
C LEU A 133 -10.49 23.79 -6.34
N VAL A 134 -11.31 24.52 -7.08
CA VAL A 134 -11.79 24.11 -8.40
C VAL A 134 -10.63 23.98 -9.39
N SER A 135 -9.66 24.87 -9.33
CA SER A 135 -8.45 24.84 -10.16
C SER A 135 -7.46 23.74 -9.78
N LYS A 136 -7.66 23.06 -8.65
CA LYS A 136 -6.73 22.02 -8.10
C LYS A 136 -7.32 20.62 -8.10
N SER A 137 -8.43 20.38 -8.81
CA SER A 137 -9.15 19.14 -8.82
C SER A 137 -9.97 18.98 -10.10
N LEU A 138 -10.16 17.75 -10.56
CA LEU A 138 -11.07 17.45 -11.68
C LEU A 138 -12.54 17.65 -11.31
N GLN A 139 -12.89 17.54 -10.03
CA GLN A 139 -14.25 17.76 -9.54
C GLN A 139 -14.43 19.20 -9.09
N THR A 140 -15.44 19.87 -9.61
CA THR A 140 -15.79 21.25 -9.23
C THR A 140 -16.42 21.31 -7.83
N THR A 141 -17.19 20.30 -7.46
CA THR A 141 -17.82 20.18 -6.14
C THR A 141 -17.27 18.97 -5.41
N ARG A 142 -16.75 19.19 -4.19
CA ARG A 142 -16.17 18.14 -3.37
C ARG A 142 -16.74 18.17 -1.96
N ARG A 143 -16.93 16.98 -1.38
CA ARG A 143 -17.20 16.85 0.05
C ARG A 143 -15.98 17.32 0.85
N PHE A 144 -16.21 17.95 1.99
CA PHE A 144 -15.13 18.41 2.87
C PHE A 144 -14.48 17.25 3.65
N ASP A 145 -13.86 16.30 2.93
CA ASP A 145 -13.24 15.11 3.51
C ASP A 145 -12.00 15.42 4.34
N ALA A 146 -11.32 16.54 4.11
CA ALA A 146 -10.21 17.02 4.93
C ALA A 146 -10.60 17.21 6.41
N LEU A 147 -11.88 17.52 6.69
CA LEU A 147 -12.39 17.65 8.06
C LEU A 147 -12.26 16.34 8.82
N LYS A 148 -12.45 15.18 8.17
CA LYS A 148 -12.31 13.86 8.80
C LYS A 148 -10.89 13.68 9.36
N LEU A 149 -9.88 13.93 8.51
CA LEU A 149 -8.48 13.82 8.90
C LEU A 149 -8.14 14.81 10.01
N TRP A 150 -8.57 16.06 9.87
CA TRP A 150 -8.31 17.10 10.87
C TRP A 150 -8.90 16.73 12.22
N MET A 151 -10.18 16.33 12.27
CA MET A 151 -10.84 15.90 13.51
C MET A 151 -10.15 14.68 14.13
N GLY A 152 -9.73 13.70 13.31
CA GLY A 152 -8.99 12.55 13.79
C GLY A 152 -7.65 12.93 14.43
N LEU A 153 -6.90 13.83 13.79
CA LEU A 153 -5.61 14.32 14.31
C LEU A 153 -5.78 15.15 15.57
N GLU A 154 -6.84 15.98 15.68
CA GLU A 154 -7.17 16.75 16.90
C GLU A 154 -7.58 15.83 18.05
N ALA A 155 -8.38 14.79 17.76
CA ALA A 155 -8.89 13.88 18.79
C ALA A 155 -7.83 12.92 19.35
N LEU A 156 -7.01 12.33 18.48
CA LEU A 156 -6.02 11.31 18.86
C LEU A 156 -4.60 11.87 18.98
N GLY A 157 -4.27 12.89 18.20
CA GLY A 157 -2.94 13.42 18.10
C GLY A 157 -1.98 12.55 17.27
N LYS A 158 -0.93 13.17 16.73
CA LYS A 158 0.09 12.50 15.90
C LYS A 158 0.72 11.31 16.60
N LYS A 159 0.99 11.42 17.91
CA LYS A 159 1.67 10.36 18.69
C LYS A 159 0.86 9.08 18.73
N GLN A 160 -0.44 9.17 19.00
CA GLN A 160 -1.29 7.98 19.09
C GLN A 160 -1.49 7.32 17.71
N TYR A 161 -1.61 8.12 16.64
CA TYR A 161 -1.58 7.58 15.27
C TYR A 161 -0.28 6.82 14.98
N ALA A 162 0.87 7.39 15.34
CA ALA A 162 2.16 6.74 15.18
C ALA A 162 2.23 5.41 15.93
N GLU A 163 1.76 5.37 17.18
CA GLU A 163 1.71 4.15 18.00
C GLU A 163 0.84 3.07 17.35
N ILE A 164 -0.33 3.42 16.84
CA ILE A 164 -1.23 2.47 16.13
C ILE A 164 -0.53 1.89 14.89
N ILE A 165 0.11 2.74 14.10
CA ILE A 165 0.82 2.34 12.88
C ILE A 165 2.02 1.45 13.23
N ASP A 166 2.81 1.85 14.22
CA ASP A 166 3.99 1.10 14.68
C ASP A 166 3.61 -0.27 15.21
N ASN A 167 2.50 -0.36 15.97
CA ASN A 167 1.97 -1.63 16.48
C ASN A 167 1.54 -2.55 15.34
N GLY A 168 0.86 -2.04 14.32
CA GLY A 168 0.46 -2.84 13.16
C GLY A 168 1.66 -3.43 12.39
N VAL A 169 2.71 -2.63 12.16
CA VAL A 169 3.93 -3.11 11.51
C VAL A 169 4.70 -4.08 12.39
N THR A 170 4.76 -3.82 13.70
CA THR A 170 5.41 -4.72 14.66
C THR A 170 4.68 -6.06 14.72
N LEU A 171 3.35 -6.04 14.85
CA LEU A 171 2.54 -7.25 14.86
C LEU A 171 2.74 -8.07 13.57
N ALA A 172 2.81 -7.42 12.40
CA ALA A 172 3.07 -8.12 11.15
C ALA A 172 4.41 -8.87 11.17
N ARG A 173 5.44 -8.30 11.76
CA ARG A 173 6.75 -8.95 11.90
C ARG A 173 6.71 -10.11 12.87
N ASP A 174 6.06 -9.93 14.03
CA ASP A 174 5.89 -11.00 15.03
C ASP A 174 5.11 -12.18 14.44
N VAL A 175 4.06 -11.89 13.66
CA VAL A 175 3.28 -12.91 12.93
C VAL A 175 4.14 -13.60 11.87
N ALA A 176 4.96 -12.87 11.13
CA ALA A 176 5.85 -13.46 10.13
C ALA A 176 6.90 -14.39 10.76
N GLU A 177 7.47 -13.99 11.89
CA GLU A 177 8.38 -14.86 12.66
C GLU A 177 7.66 -16.11 13.16
N PHE A 178 6.45 -15.96 13.69
CA PHE A 178 5.64 -17.10 14.12
C PHE A 178 5.31 -18.03 12.96
N VAL A 179 4.87 -17.51 11.81
CA VAL A 179 4.57 -18.31 10.61
C VAL A 179 5.81 -19.08 10.14
N ALA A 180 6.97 -18.41 10.07
CA ALA A 180 8.21 -19.03 9.63
C ALA A 180 8.69 -20.17 10.56
N ALA A 181 8.30 -20.13 11.83
CA ALA A 181 8.62 -21.18 12.81
C ALA A 181 7.62 -22.37 12.82
N GLN A 182 6.48 -22.25 12.10
CA GLN A 182 5.46 -23.30 12.10
C GLN A 182 5.71 -24.36 11.04
N PRO A 183 5.54 -25.67 11.33
CA PRO A 183 5.51 -26.70 10.31
C PRO A 183 4.34 -26.48 9.36
N HIS A 184 4.57 -26.73 8.07
CA HIS A 184 3.59 -26.59 6.99
C HIS A 184 3.09 -25.16 6.71
N LEU A 185 3.66 -24.14 7.34
CA LEU A 185 3.45 -22.75 6.95
C LEU A 185 4.73 -22.20 6.29
N GLU A 186 4.56 -21.56 5.16
CA GLU A 186 5.63 -20.89 4.42
C GLU A 186 5.37 -19.38 4.42
N LEU A 187 6.29 -18.61 4.98
CA LEU A 187 6.28 -17.17 4.83
C LEU A 187 6.74 -16.81 3.42
N VAL A 188 5.90 -16.07 2.68
CA VAL A 188 6.22 -15.68 1.30
C VAL A 188 7.27 -14.58 1.25
N MET A 189 7.17 -13.59 2.14
CA MET A 189 8.14 -12.51 2.26
C MET A 189 8.10 -11.85 3.65
N GLN A 190 9.20 -11.20 4.02
CA GLN A 190 9.25 -10.38 5.23
C GLN A 190 8.40 -9.10 5.05
N PRO A 191 7.48 -8.80 5.98
CA PRO A 191 6.61 -7.64 5.88
C PRO A 191 7.39 -6.33 6.10
N GLN A 192 7.08 -5.32 5.27
CA GLN A 192 7.51 -3.94 5.47
C GLN A 192 6.39 -3.08 6.09
N LEU A 193 5.13 -3.46 5.83
CA LEU A 193 3.93 -2.85 6.38
C LEU A 193 3.09 -3.87 7.17
N ALA A 194 1.87 -3.53 7.50
CA ALA A 194 0.95 -4.35 8.27
C ALA A 194 0.27 -5.47 7.42
N SER A 195 1.00 -6.10 6.51
CA SER A 195 0.51 -7.20 5.66
C SER A 195 1.45 -8.40 5.76
N VAL A 196 0.89 -9.60 5.95
CA VAL A 196 1.65 -10.86 6.00
C VAL A 196 1.12 -11.80 4.93
N LEU A 197 2.00 -12.21 4.01
CA LEU A 197 1.71 -13.21 2.99
C LEU A 197 2.31 -14.54 3.39
N PHE A 198 1.51 -15.60 3.39
CA PHE A 198 1.96 -16.94 3.75
C PHE A 198 1.17 -18.01 2.98
N ARG A 199 1.66 -19.23 2.97
CA ARG A 199 1.00 -20.40 2.39
C ARG A 199 0.94 -21.53 3.41
N PHE A 200 -0.15 -22.30 3.36
CA PHE A 200 -0.06 -23.65 3.88
C PHE A 200 0.63 -24.51 2.82
N ARG A 201 1.75 -25.11 3.20
CA ARG A 201 2.58 -25.93 2.33
C ARG A 201 2.72 -27.34 2.91
N PRO A 202 1.99 -28.32 2.39
CA PRO A 202 2.22 -29.72 2.77
C PRO A 202 3.59 -30.18 2.27
N GLU A 203 3.98 -31.41 2.58
CA GLU A 203 5.24 -32.00 2.12
C GLU A 203 5.33 -32.11 0.59
N SER A 204 4.20 -32.00 -0.12
CA SER A 204 4.14 -31.99 -1.58
C SER A 204 4.89 -30.80 -2.17
N THR A 205 5.61 -31.05 -3.25
CA THR A 205 6.36 -30.03 -4.03
C THR A 205 5.55 -29.49 -5.22
N ASP A 206 4.36 -30.05 -5.50
CA ASP A 206 3.48 -29.57 -6.58
C ASP A 206 2.86 -28.21 -6.22
N MET A 207 3.35 -27.15 -6.84
CA MET A 207 2.89 -25.79 -6.58
C MET A 207 1.48 -25.52 -7.13
N ALA A 208 1.01 -26.24 -8.12
CA ALA A 208 -0.38 -26.16 -8.59
C ALA A 208 -1.35 -26.71 -7.53
N PHE A 209 -0.99 -27.83 -6.91
CA PHE A 209 -1.73 -28.37 -5.78
C PHE A 209 -1.71 -27.42 -4.56
N VAL A 210 -0.55 -26.84 -4.24
CA VAL A 210 -0.41 -25.87 -3.16
C VAL A 210 -1.30 -24.64 -3.42
N ALA A 211 -1.34 -24.14 -4.64
CA ALA A 211 -2.18 -23.00 -5.01
C ALA A 211 -3.67 -23.33 -4.81
N LEU A 212 -4.13 -24.47 -5.33
CA LEU A 212 -5.52 -24.91 -5.19
C LEU A 212 -5.90 -25.11 -3.71
N LEU A 213 -5.02 -25.74 -2.93
CA LEU A 213 -5.27 -25.96 -1.51
C LEU A 213 -5.42 -24.64 -0.74
N ASN A 214 -4.54 -23.66 -0.96
CA ASN A 214 -4.63 -22.35 -0.29
C ASN A 214 -5.89 -21.57 -0.71
N GLN A 215 -6.30 -21.64 -1.99
CA GLN A 215 -7.59 -21.11 -2.42
C GLN A 215 -8.75 -21.75 -1.64
N ARG A 216 -8.78 -23.07 -1.58
CA ARG A 216 -9.85 -23.83 -0.87
C ARG A 216 -9.88 -23.54 0.63
N ILE A 217 -8.72 -23.35 1.27
CA ILE A 217 -8.64 -22.96 2.68
C ILE A 217 -9.34 -21.60 2.89
N GLY A 218 -9.03 -20.60 2.06
CA GLY A 218 -9.69 -19.29 2.13
C GLY A 218 -11.21 -19.38 1.95
N ASP A 219 -11.67 -20.13 0.94
CA ASP A 219 -13.09 -20.31 0.64
C ASP A 219 -13.84 -20.98 1.80
N VAL A 220 -13.27 -22.04 2.38
CA VAL A 220 -13.89 -22.78 3.50
C VAL A 220 -13.97 -21.91 4.75
N LEU A 221 -12.90 -21.19 5.10
CA LEU A 221 -12.89 -20.29 6.26
C LEU A 221 -13.93 -19.18 6.13
N LEU A 222 -14.06 -18.60 4.93
CA LEU A 222 -15.05 -17.57 4.64
C LEU A 222 -16.47 -18.15 4.69
N ALA A 223 -16.72 -19.28 4.03
CA ALA A 223 -18.03 -19.90 3.96
C ALA A 223 -18.56 -20.38 5.33
N SER A 224 -17.65 -20.84 6.21
CA SER A 224 -17.99 -21.25 7.58
C SER A 224 -18.19 -20.07 8.53
N GLY A 225 -17.83 -18.84 8.13
CA GLY A 225 -17.84 -17.67 9.00
C GLY A 225 -16.76 -17.71 10.09
N SER A 226 -15.82 -18.64 10.02
CA SER A 226 -14.76 -18.81 11.03
C SER A 226 -13.71 -17.72 10.95
N ALA A 227 -13.33 -17.32 9.73
CA ALA A 227 -12.38 -16.25 9.49
C ALA A 227 -12.52 -15.70 8.07
N ASN A 228 -12.12 -14.43 7.88
CA ASN A 228 -11.91 -13.84 6.56
C ASN A 228 -10.41 -13.63 6.35
N VAL A 229 -9.78 -14.55 5.64
CA VAL A 229 -8.37 -14.47 5.25
C VAL A 229 -8.32 -14.11 3.77
N GLY A 230 -7.58 -13.06 3.43
CA GLY A 230 -7.41 -12.66 2.03
C GLY A 230 -6.70 -13.77 1.24
N VAL A 231 -7.08 -13.90 -0.03
CA VAL A 231 -6.42 -14.80 -0.98
C VAL A 231 -5.82 -13.94 -2.09
N THR A 232 -4.56 -14.15 -2.42
CA THR A 232 -3.85 -13.45 -3.48
C THR A 232 -2.82 -14.37 -4.12
N GLU A 233 -2.05 -13.86 -5.08
CA GLU A 233 -1.03 -14.61 -5.79
C GLU A 233 0.35 -14.01 -5.55
N ALA A 234 1.34 -14.88 -5.37
CA ALA A 234 2.73 -14.52 -5.25
C ALA A 234 3.58 -15.50 -6.09
N ASP A 235 4.35 -14.97 -7.06
CA ASP A 235 5.15 -15.75 -8.01
C ASP A 235 4.33 -16.82 -8.76
N GLY A 236 3.12 -16.48 -9.18
CA GLY A 236 2.23 -17.41 -9.91
C GLY A 236 1.57 -18.46 -9.00
N VAL A 237 1.72 -18.37 -7.67
CA VAL A 237 1.17 -19.34 -6.72
C VAL A 237 0.26 -18.64 -5.72
N THR A 238 -0.95 -19.15 -5.57
CA THR A 238 -1.91 -18.64 -4.59
C THR A 238 -1.37 -18.70 -3.17
N CYS A 239 -1.55 -17.63 -2.43
CA CYS A 239 -1.20 -17.51 -1.02
C CYS A 239 -2.31 -16.85 -0.21
N LEU A 240 -2.24 -17.02 1.09
CA LEU A 240 -3.12 -16.39 2.07
C LEU A 240 -2.51 -15.06 2.53
N LYS A 241 -3.37 -14.10 2.86
CA LYS A 241 -2.98 -12.76 3.25
C LYS A 241 -3.68 -12.32 4.53
N LEU A 242 -2.90 -11.82 5.46
CA LEU A 242 -3.41 -11.07 6.61
C LEU A 242 -3.13 -9.58 6.40
N THR A 243 -4.14 -8.76 6.63
CA THR A 243 -4.03 -7.29 6.64
C THR A 243 -4.37 -6.81 8.04
N LEU A 244 -3.35 -6.43 8.82
CA LEU A 244 -3.43 -6.21 10.26
C LEU A 244 -3.73 -4.73 10.55
N LEU A 245 -4.95 -4.30 10.22
CA LEU A 245 -5.41 -2.92 10.43
C LEU A 245 -6.12 -2.70 11.76
N ASN A 246 -6.70 -3.72 12.36
CA ASN A 246 -7.40 -3.55 13.62
C ASN A 246 -6.38 -3.35 14.76
N PRO A 247 -6.34 -2.16 15.42
CA PRO A 247 -5.34 -1.86 16.45
C PRO A 247 -5.53 -2.64 17.75
N THR A 248 -6.65 -3.37 17.91
CA THR A 248 -6.92 -4.16 19.12
C THR A 248 -6.52 -5.63 18.98
N VAL A 249 -6.16 -6.08 17.78
CA VAL A 249 -5.71 -7.46 17.52
C VAL A 249 -4.28 -7.65 18.02
N CYS A 250 -4.06 -8.75 18.72
CA CYS A 250 -2.73 -9.15 19.19
C CYS A 250 -2.24 -10.44 18.52
N LEU A 251 -0.99 -10.80 18.79
CA LEU A 251 -0.37 -12.02 18.22
C LEU A 251 -1.14 -13.29 18.60
N GLU A 252 -1.70 -13.36 19.81
CA GLU A 252 -2.45 -14.55 20.25
C GLU A 252 -3.74 -14.75 19.44
N ASP A 253 -4.41 -13.68 19.06
CA ASP A 253 -5.60 -13.76 18.19
C ASP A 253 -5.21 -14.33 16.81
N ILE A 254 -4.08 -13.89 16.27
CA ILE A 254 -3.57 -14.39 14.99
C ILE A 254 -3.12 -15.86 15.09
N LYS A 255 -2.54 -16.28 16.21
CA LYS A 255 -2.20 -17.70 16.42
C LYS A 255 -3.45 -18.59 16.39
N VAL A 256 -4.56 -18.15 16.99
CA VAL A 256 -5.84 -18.86 16.92
C VAL A 256 -6.34 -18.97 15.48
N LEU A 257 -6.26 -17.87 14.73
CA LEU A 257 -6.63 -17.86 13.31
C LEU A 257 -5.74 -18.81 12.49
N LEU A 258 -4.43 -18.79 12.68
CA LEU A 258 -3.50 -19.69 11.99
C LEU A 258 -3.71 -21.18 12.36
N ALA A 259 -4.14 -21.47 13.59
CA ALA A 259 -4.55 -22.81 13.97
C ALA A 259 -5.79 -23.26 13.18
N SER A 260 -6.78 -22.38 12.98
CA SER A 260 -7.95 -22.66 12.13
C SER A 260 -7.57 -22.90 10.66
N VAL A 261 -6.59 -22.14 10.14
CA VAL A 261 -6.04 -22.37 8.78
C VAL A 261 -5.45 -23.77 8.67
N LYS A 262 -4.61 -24.18 9.64
CA LYS A 262 -3.98 -25.52 9.66
C LYS A 262 -5.02 -26.62 9.77
N GLN A 263 -6.00 -26.48 10.66
CA GLN A 263 -7.07 -27.47 10.85
C GLN A 263 -7.90 -27.63 9.55
N THR A 264 -8.25 -26.53 8.89
CA THR A 264 -8.98 -26.57 7.63
C THR A 264 -8.16 -27.27 6.54
N ALA A 265 -6.86 -26.96 6.45
CA ALA A 265 -5.97 -27.62 5.51
C ALA A 265 -5.90 -29.14 5.74
N GLU A 266 -5.77 -29.59 6.99
CA GLU A 266 -5.71 -31.01 7.35
C GLU A 266 -7.02 -31.72 7.02
N GLN A 267 -8.17 -31.05 7.16
CA GLN A 267 -9.47 -31.62 6.76
C GLN A 267 -9.57 -31.79 5.24
N LEU A 268 -9.12 -30.77 4.48
CA LEU A 268 -9.11 -30.82 3.02
C LEU A 268 -8.15 -31.87 2.44
N LEU A 269 -7.05 -32.16 3.14
CA LEU A 269 -6.10 -33.20 2.75
C LEU A 269 -6.60 -34.64 3.00
N LYS A 270 -7.61 -34.80 3.86
CA LYS A 270 -8.23 -36.10 4.17
C LYS A 270 -9.48 -36.41 3.34
N ALA A 271 -10.06 -35.39 2.70
CA ALA A 271 -11.27 -35.49 1.89
C ALA A 271 -10.96 -35.81 0.42
#